data_35462fb7600b95b5948540bcb7035f38
#
_entry.id   35462fb7600b95b5948540bcb7035f38
#
_cell.length_a   1.000
_cell.length_b   1.000
_cell.length_c   1.000
_cell.angle_alpha   90.00
_cell.angle_beta   90.00
_cell.angle_gamma   90.00
#
_symmetry.space_group_name_H-M   'P 1'
#
loop_
_entity.id
_entity.type
_entity.pdbx_description
1 polymer ?
#
loop_
_entity_poly.entity_id
_entity_poly.type
_entity_poly.pdbx_seq_one_letter_code
_entity_poly.pdbx_strand_id
1 'polypeptide(L)'
;PKYIKFVHEESKKNIIKKIENKLKFPVVIKPINEGSSVHVYICNKKNILKNLKKLIHYKEVLIEEFISGREIQVAIMGNKKLGTIELKPKRKFYDYEAKYNPKAKTKHIIPVDLSKKNLKKIMDIALKAHKIIGCRGITRSDFKFYKGKFYLLEINTQPGMTKLSLVPEIARYAGINFIKLIEWILKDASVNR
;
A
#
# COMPACT_ATOMS: atom_id res chain seq x y z
N PRO A 1 -0.60 -3.39 -9.83
CA PRO A 1 0.52 -4.07 -10.52
C PRO A 1 0.07 -5.39 -11.16
N LYS A 2 0.75 -5.86 -12.19
CA LYS A 2 0.61 -7.24 -12.65
C LYS A 2 1.19 -8.18 -11.60
N TYR A 3 0.66 -9.38 -11.48
CA TYR A 3 1.12 -10.31 -10.45
C TYR A 3 1.05 -11.78 -10.87
N ILE A 4 1.76 -12.60 -10.13
CA ILE A 4 1.73 -14.07 -10.14
C ILE A 4 1.53 -14.53 -8.70
N LYS A 5 0.61 -15.46 -8.47
CA LYS A 5 0.50 -16.20 -7.23
C LYS A 5 1.45 -17.39 -7.31
N PHE A 6 2.30 -17.58 -6.31
CA PHE A 6 3.28 -18.64 -6.24
C PHE A 6 3.01 -19.53 -5.03
N VAL A 7 3.06 -20.84 -5.25
CA VAL A 7 3.04 -21.88 -4.21
C VAL A 7 4.37 -22.62 -4.24
N HIS A 8 4.89 -23.04 -3.07
CA HIS A 8 6.26 -23.57 -2.96
C HIS A 8 6.48 -24.94 -3.64
N GLU A 9 5.41 -25.65 -3.98
CA GLU A 9 5.45 -26.92 -4.74
C GLU A 9 5.85 -26.69 -6.21
N GLU A 10 5.75 -25.46 -6.71
CA GLU A 10 6.07 -25.13 -8.10
C GLU A 10 7.59 -25.21 -8.35
N SER A 11 7.98 -25.77 -9.51
CA SER A 11 9.38 -25.87 -9.94
C SER A 11 10.03 -24.48 -10.03
N LYS A 12 11.24 -24.35 -9.46
CA LYS A 12 12.06 -23.11 -9.50
C LYS A 12 12.33 -22.61 -10.93
N LYS A 13 12.49 -23.52 -11.89
CA LYS A 13 12.70 -23.19 -13.30
C LYS A 13 11.44 -22.59 -13.93
N ASN A 14 10.27 -23.13 -13.57
CA ASN A 14 8.98 -22.66 -14.07
C ASN A 14 8.65 -21.26 -13.55
N ILE A 15 8.89 -20.97 -12.26
CA ILE A 15 8.58 -19.64 -11.72
C ILE A 15 9.44 -18.56 -12.36
N ILE A 16 10.72 -18.80 -12.63
CA ILE A 16 11.58 -17.83 -13.32
C ILE A 16 11.04 -17.54 -14.72
N LYS A 17 10.70 -18.58 -15.50
CA LYS A 17 10.09 -18.40 -16.83
C LYS A 17 8.77 -17.60 -16.76
N LYS A 18 7.90 -17.91 -15.81
CA LYS A 18 6.64 -17.16 -15.61
C LYS A 18 6.88 -15.67 -15.32
N ILE A 19 7.88 -15.36 -14.47
CA ILE A 19 8.24 -13.98 -14.14
C ILE A 19 8.76 -13.27 -15.40
N GLU A 20 9.67 -13.87 -16.15
CA GLU A 20 10.25 -13.28 -17.36
C GLU A 20 9.18 -12.99 -18.42
N ASN A 21 8.21 -13.88 -18.58
CA ASN A 21 7.15 -13.76 -19.56
C ASN A 21 6.06 -12.75 -19.16
N LYS A 22 5.66 -12.71 -17.87
CA LYS A 22 4.49 -11.94 -17.44
C LYS A 22 4.83 -10.60 -16.76
N LEU A 23 5.92 -10.52 -16.01
CA LEU A 23 6.21 -9.38 -15.13
C LEU A 23 7.48 -8.61 -15.51
N LYS A 24 8.55 -9.31 -15.89
CA LYS A 24 9.94 -8.83 -16.03
C LYS A 24 10.55 -8.46 -14.67
N PHE A 25 11.87 -8.59 -14.56
CA PHE A 25 12.62 -8.17 -13.38
C PHE A 25 12.93 -6.66 -13.39
N PRO A 26 13.05 -6.00 -12.23
CA PRO A 26 12.86 -6.54 -10.88
C PRO A 26 11.39 -6.77 -10.53
N VAL A 27 11.14 -7.67 -9.55
CA VAL A 27 9.83 -7.96 -9.00
C VAL A 27 9.82 -7.76 -7.48
N VAL A 28 8.63 -7.60 -6.91
CA VAL A 28 8.41 -7.63 -5.46
C VAL A 28 7.81 -8.98 -5.09
N ILE A 29 8.35 -9.63 -4.07
CA ILE A 29 7.74 -10.82 -3.47
C ILE A 29 7.28 -10.49 -2.05
N LYS A 30 6.09 -10.97 -1.68
CA LYS A 30 5.50 -10.74 -0.36
C LYS A 30 4.53 -11.86 0.00
N PRO A 31 4.34 -12.18 1.30
CA PRO A 31 3.23 -13.01 1.75
C PRO A 31 1.89 -12.36 1.38
N ILE A 32 0.85 -13.17 1.18
CA ILE A 32 -0.49 -12.66 0.84
C ILE A 32 -1.20 -12.08 2.07
N ASN A 33 -0.93 -12.62 3.25
CA ASN A 33 -1.66 -12.38 4.49
C ASN A 33 -0.84 -11.65 5.57
N GLU A 34 0.24 -10.95 5.18
CA GLU A 34 1.03 -10.14 6.09
C GLU A 34 0.83 -8.65 5.86
N GLY A 35 1.13 -7.85 6.89
CA GLY A 35 1.07 -6.40 6.86
C GLY A 35 2.43 -5.73 7.11
N SER A 36 2.43 -4.41 7.22
CA SER A 36 3.57 -3.58 7.65
C SER A 36 4.87 -3.79 6.87
N SER A 37 4.81 -4.25 5.63
CA SER A 37 5.97 -4.62 4.81
C SER A 37 6.82 -5.77 5.39
N VAL A 38 6.26 -6.58 6.28
CA VAL A 38 6.92 -7.78 6.81
C VAL A 38 7.19 -8.74 5.66
N HIS A 39 8.43 -9.21 5.57
CA HIS A 39 8.88 -10.16 4.55
C HIS A 39 8.64 -9.72 3.09
N VAL A 40 8.64 -8.42 2.82
CA VAL A 40 8.58 -7.87 1.46
C VAL A 40 10.01 -7.73 0.91
N TYR A 41 10.28 -8.32 -0.25
CA TYR A 41 11.60 -8.29 -0.87
C TYR A 41 11.52 -7.82 -2.31
N ILE A 42 12.40 -6.88 -2.70
CA ILE A 42 12.65 -6.53 -4.10
C ILE A 42 13.68 -7.50 -4.65
N CYS A 43 13.32 -8.21 -5.72
CA CYS A 43 14.11 -9.30 -6.26
C CYS A 43 14.47 -9.08 -7.72
N ASN A 44 15.72 -9.42 -8.04
CA ASN A 44 16.18 -9.64 -9.39
C ASN A 44 16.35 -11.16 -9.67
N LYS A 45 16.74 -11.52 -10.89
CA LYS A 45 16.90 -12.94 -11.28
C LYS A 45 17.92 -13.70 -10.41
N LYS A 46 18.95 -12.99 -9.87
CA LYS A 46 20.03 -13.62 -9.07
C LYS A 46 19.59 -13.96 -7.65
N ASN A 47 18.68 -13.17 -7.04
CA ASN A 47 18.33 -13.31 -5.63
C ASN A 47 16.91 -13.83 -5.36
N ILE A 48 16.05 -13.94 -6.38
CA ILE A 48 14.65 -14.36 -6.23
C ILE A 48 14.51 -15.71 -5.51
N LEU A 49 15.24 -16.73 -5.91
CA LEU A 49 15.16 -18.06 -5.32
C LEU A 49 15.60 -18.08 -3.85
N LYS A 50 16.66 -17.31 -3.51
CA LYS A 50 17.12 -17.15 -2.12
C LYS A 50 16.04 -16.52 -1.26
N ASN A 51 15.35 -15.48 -1.76
CA ASN A 51 14.32 -14.80 -1.01
C ASN A 51 13.00 -15.60 -0.94
N LEU A 52 12.63 -16.35 -1.98
CA LEU A 52 11.50 -17.29 -1.91
C LEU A 52 11.71 -18.38 -0.85
N LYS A 53 12.94 -18.88 -0.67
CA LYS A 53 13.25 -19.82 0.42
C LYS A 53 12.98 -19.26 1.82
N LYS A 54 13.17 -17.95 2.04
CA LYS A 54 12.85 -17.31 3.33
C LYS A 54 11.35 -17.26 3.62
N LEU A 55 10.52 -17.39 2.58
CA LEU A 55 9.06 -17.38 2.65
C LEU A 55 8.44 -18.77 2.64
N ILE A 56 9.24 -19.83 2.81
CA ILE A 56 8.78 -21.22 2.65
C ILE A 56 7.67 -21.62 3.64
N HIS A 57 7.61 -20.96 4.78
CA HIS A 57 6.57 -21.18 5.79
C HIS A 57 5.22 -20.55 5.44
N TYR A 58 5.17 -19.68 4.40
CA TYR A 58 3.92 -19.16 3.87
C TYR A 58 3.41 -20.09 2.77
N LYS A 59 2.16 -20.54 2.87
CA LYS A 59 1.54 -21.39 1.86
C LYS A 59 1.55 -20.76 0.48
N GLU A 60 1.35 -19.45 0.42
CA GLU A 60 1.23 -18.69 -0.81
C GLU A 60 2.00 -17.38 -0.73
N VAL A 61 2.67 -17.02 -1.82
CA VAL A 61 3.45 -15.81 -1.97
C VAL A 61 2.95 -15.04 -3.20
N LEU A 62 2.78 -13.73 -3.08
CA LEU A 62 2.48 -12.85 -4.18
C LEU A 62 3.78 -12.34 -4.79
N ILE A 63 3.91 -12.47 -6.12
CA ILE A 63 5.00 -11.92 -6.91
C ILE A 63 4.42 -10.86 -7.81
N GLU A 64 4.83 -9.61 -7.63
CA GLU A 64 4.31 -8.46 -8.38
C GLU A 64 5.42 -7.78 -9.19
N GLU A 65 5.05 -7.12 -10.30
CA GLU A 65 5.96 -6.21 -10.98
C GLU A 65 6.40 -5.10 -10.00
N PHE A 66 7.68 -4.78 -9.99
CA PHE A 66 8.19 -3.66 -9.20
C PHE A 66 7.81 -2.34 -9.87
N ILE A 67 6.97 -1.56 -9.20
CA ILE A 67 6.60 -0.23 -9.66
C ILE A 67 7.51 0.81 -9.02
N SER A 68 8.36 1.42 -9.82
CA SER A 68 9.14 2.60 -9.44
C SER A 68 8.22 3.82 -9.29
N GLY A 69 8.72 4.89 -8.66
CA GLY A 69 8.02 6.17 -8.61
C GLY A 69 7.54 6.59 -7.24
N ARG A 70 6.67 7.60 -7.24
CA ARG A 70 6.20 8.29 -6.05
C ARG A 70 5.24 7.41 -5.26
N GLU A 71 5.35 7.44 -3.93
CA GLU A 71 4.46 6.70 -3.04
C GLU A 71 3.41 7.64 -2.46
N ILE A 72 2.15 7.38 -2.77
CA ILE A 72 1.03 8.25 -2.41
C ILE A 72 -0.05 7.40 -1.73
N GLN A 73 -0.48 7.84 -0.55
CA GLN A 73 -1.59 7.23 0.18
C GLN A 73 -2.83 8.11 0.10
N VAL A 74 -3.98 7.45 0.11
CA VAL A 74 -5.30 8.08 0.06
C VAL A 74 -6.14 7.58 1.22
N ALA A 75 -6.74 8.49 1.98
CA ALA A 75 -7.69 8.14 3.04
C ALA A 75 -9.13 8.34 2.59
N ILE A 76 -9.96 7.34 2.86
CA ILE A 76 -11.42 7.37 2.66
C ILE A 76 -12.09 7.18 4.02
N MET A 77 -13.15 7.94 4.30
CA MET A 77 -13.96 7.88 5.51
C MET A 77 -15.43 7.71 5.09
N GLY A 78 -15.96 6.48 5.19
CA GLY A 78 -17.26 6.13 4.61
C GLY A 78 -17.27 6.43 3.09
N ASN A 79 -18.12 7.35 2.67
CA ASN A 79 -18.16 7.80 1.28
C ASN A 79 -17.32 9.07 1.01
N LYS A 80 -16.69 9.64 2.04
CA LYS A 80 -15.92 10.89 1.94
C LYS A 80 -14.46 10.61 1.59
N LYS A 81 -13.98 11.25 0.55
CA LYS A 81 -12.56 11.30 0.19
C LYS A 81 -11.88 12.32 1.09
N LEU A 82 -11.07 11.88 2.07
CA LEU A 82 -10.40 12.80 3.00
C LEU A 82 -9.25 13.55 2.33
N GLY A 83 -8.42 12.85 1.58
CA GLY A 83 -7.27 13.46 0.92
C GLY A 83 -6.15 12.49 0.63
N THR A 84 -5.00 13.08 0.28
CA THR A 84 -3.80 12.34 -0.15
C THR A 84 -2.57 12.83 0.61
N ILE A 85 -1.60 11.95 0.80
CA ILE A 85 -0.27 12.25 1.33
C ILE A 85 0.79 11.52 0.50
N GLU A 86 1.89 12.18 0.20
CA GLU A 86 3.05 11.55 -0.44
C GLU A 86 4.12 11.25 0.59
N LEU A 87 4.69 10.07 0.50
CA LEU A 87 5.81 9.63 1.33
C LEU A 87 7.10 9.64 0.52
N LYS A 88 8.09 10.39 1.02
CA LYS A 88 9.46 10.38 0.48
C LYS A 88 10.40 9.78 1.52
N PRO A 89 10.62 8.45 1.50
CA PRO A 89 11.61 7.84 2.36
C PRO A 89 13.01 8.31 1.95
N LYS A 90 13.92 8.52 2.90
CA LYS A 90 15.34 8.76 2.60
C LYS A 90 16.02 7.51 2.04
N ARG A 91 15.47 6.33 2.29
CA ARG A 91 15.93 5.03 1.79
C ARG A 91 15.26 4.71 0.44
N LYS A 92 15.87 3.79 -0.32
CA LYS A 92 15.34 3.36 -1.64
C LYS A 92 13.96 2.69 -1.58
N PHE A 93 13.50 2.27 -0.40
CA PHE A 93 12.23 1.59 -0.20
C PHE A 93 11.57 2.00 1.13
N TYR A 94 10.25 2.09 1.15
CA TYR A 94 9.44 2.38 2.34
C TYR A 94 9.15 1.07 3.09
N ASP A 95 10.20 0.56 3.77
CA ASP A 95 10.15 -0.68 4.56
C ASP A 95 9.60 -0.44 5.98
N TYR A 96 9.59 -1.52 6.78
CA TYR A 96 9.15 -1.47 8.17
C TYR A 96 9.87 -0.39 9.00
N GLU A 97 11.19 -0.26 8.85
CA GLU A 97 11.95 0.78 9.56
C GLU A 97 11.58 2.18 9.10
N ALA A 98 11.32 2.39 7.80
CA ALA A 98 10.89 3.68 7.28
C ALA A 98 9.48 4.07 7.77
N LYS A 99 8.65 3.07 8.12
CA LYS A 99 7.28 3.27 8.64
C LYS A 99 7.24 3.62 10.13
N TYR A 100 8.09 2.99 10.95
CA TYR A 100 7.93 3.00 12.41
C TYR A 100 9.13 3.58 13.16
N ASN A 101 10.29 3.76 12.53
CA ASN A 101 11.44 4.36 13.17
C ASN A 101 11.45 5.88 12.97
N PRO A 102 11.29 6.71 14.02
CA PRO A 102 11.35 8.17 13.91
C PRO A 102 12.68 8.69 13.32
N LYS A 103 13.77 7.91 13.47
CA LYS A 103 15.09 8.23 12.92
C LYS A 103 15.18 7.98 11.40
N ALA A 104 14.24 7.24 10.82
CA ALA A 104 14.22 6.97 9.36
C ALA A 104 13.91 8.23 8.54
N LYS A 105 13.36 9.29 9.16
CA LYS A 105 13.12 10.62 8.57
C LYS A 105 12.39 10.56 7.22
N THR A 106 11.34 9.74 7.12
CA THR A 106 10.45 9.77 5.97
C THR A 106 9.78 11.15 5.92
N LYS A 107 9.91 11.84 4.79
CA LYS A 107 9.25 13.13 4.60
C LYS A 107 7.81 12.91 4.16
N HIS A 108 6.87 13.48 4.90
CA HIS A 108 5.45 13.55 4.56
C HIS A 108 5.18 14.85 3.79
N ILE A 109 4.49 14.75 2.66
CA ILE A 109 4.18 15.90 1.80
C ILE A 109 2.66 15.99 1.65
N ILE A 110 2.10 17.06 2.19
CA ILE A 110 0.70 17.44 2.08
C ILE A 110 0.66 18.96 1.86
N PRO A 111 -0.01 19.49 0.84
CA PRO A 111 -0.68 18.76 -0.25
C PRO A 111 0.32 18.03 -1.16
N VAL A 112 -0.18 16.96 -1.81
CA VAL A 112 0.62 16.25 -2.83
C VAL A 112 0.67 17.08 -4.10
N ASP A 113 1.89 17.27 -4.64
CA ASP A 113 2.10 17.95 -5.91
C ASP A 113 1.64 17.08 -7.09
N LEU A 114 0.36 17.17 -7.39
CA LEU A 114 -0.31 16.54 -8.53
C LEU A 114 -1.33 17.52 -9.13
N SER A 115 -1.56 17.43 -10.43
CA SER A 115 -2.64 18.17 -11.07
C SER A 115 -4.01 17.83 -10.45
N LYS A 116 -4.94 18.79 -10.45
CA LYS A 116 -6.33 18.59 -9.97
C LYS A 116 -6.98 17.35 -10.57
N LYS A 117 -6.74 17.07 -11.87
CA LYS A 117 -7.20 15.87 -12.60
C LYS A 117 -6.65 14.60 -11.98
N ASN A 118 -5.35 14.55 -11.67
CA ASN A 118 -4.70 13.37 -11.08
C ASN A 118 -5.11 13.18 -9.61
N LEU A 119 -5.26 14.25 -8.82
CA LEU A 119 -5.78 14.18 -7.46
C LEU A 119 -7.20 13.61 -7.43
N LYS A 120 -8.08 14.11 -8.30
CA LYS A 120 -9.43 13.56 -8.44
C LYS A 120 -9.38 12.08 -8.81
N LYS A 121 -8.58 11.71 -9.83
CA LYS A 121 -8.46 10.33 -10.33
C LYS A 121 -8.00 9.35 -9.24
N ILE A 122 -6.94 9.66 -8.48
CA ILE A 122 -6.43 8.75 -7.44
C ILE A 122 -7.45 8.57 -6.32
N MET A 123 -8.13 9.65 -5.90
CA MET A 123 -9.17 9.59 -4.88
C MET A 123 -10.42 8.82 -5.36
N ASP A 124 -10.78 8.92 -6.65
CA ASP A 124 -11.87 8.15 -7.25
C ASP A 124 -11.52 6.66 -7.28
N ILE A 125 -10.29 6.29 -7.62
CA ILE A 125 -9.82 4.91 -7.59
C ILE A 125 -9.87 4.35 -6.16
N ALA A 126 -9.39 5.10 -5.16
CA ALA A 126 -9.41 4.69 -3.77
C ALA A 126 -10.84 4.48 -3.24
N LEU A 127 -11.76 5.40 -3.54
CA LEU A 127 -13.17 5.26 -3.15
C LEU A 127 -13.84 4.07 -3.86
N LYS A 128 -13.55 3.85 -5.14
CA LYS A 128 -14.04 2.69 -5.88
C LYS A 128 -13.55 1.39 -5.27
N ALA A 129 -12.25 1.31 -4.93
CA ALA A 129 -11.65 0.14 -4.30
C ALA A 129 -12.25 -0.12 -2.91
N HIS A 130 -12.43 0.91 -2.08
CA HIS A 130 -13.12 0.85 -0.78
C HIS A 130 -14.53 0.22 -0.91
N LYS A 131 -15.30 0.66 -1.91
CA LYS A 131 -16.66 0.15 -2.15
C LYS A 131 -16.69 -1.28 -2.68
N ILE A 132 -15.80 -1.63 -3.62
CA ILE A 132 -15.78 -2.97 -4.24
C ILE A 132 -15.50 -4.07 -3.21
N ILE A 133 -14.62 -3.81 -2.24
CA ILE A 133 -14.31 -4.79 -1.17
C ILE A 133 -15.28 -4.68 0.03
N GLY A 134 -16.38 -3.92 -0.12
CA GLY A 134 -17.41 -3.80 0.92
C GLY A 134 -16.94 -3.07 2.17
N CYS A 135 -15.92 -2.22 2.09
CA CYS A 135 -15.45 -1.49 3.26
C CYS A 135 -16.43 -0.47 3.76
N ARG A 136 -16.46 -0.34 5.07
CA ARG A 136 -17.11 0.69 5.90
C ARG A 136 -16.01 1.41 6.70
N GLY A 137 -16.38 2.41 7.46
CA GLY A 137 -15.43 3.09 8.32
C GLY A 137 -14.35 3.82 7.53
N ILE A 138 -13.10 3.70 7.99
CA ILE A 138 -11.97 4.39 7.41
C ILE A 138 -11.02 3.39 6.75
N THR A 139 -10.60 3.71 5.51
CA THR A 139 -9.56 2.94 4.83
C THR A 139 -8.43 3.84 4.36
N ARG A 140 -7.24 3.26 4.21
CA ARG A 140 -6.10 3.87 3.54
C ARG A 140 -5.69 3.00 2.36
N SER A 141 -5.70 3.58 1.18
CA SER A 141 -5.19 2.92 -0.03
C SER A 141 -3.79 3.42 -0.34
N ASP A 142 -2.86 2.49 -0.55
CA ASP A 142 -1.44 2.77 -0.82
C ASP A 142 -1.17 2.61 -2.32
N PHE A 143 -0.62 3.66 -2.95
CA PHE A 143 -0.38 3.71 -4.39
C PHE A 143 1.07 3.98 -4.74
N LYS A 144 1.49 3.48 -5.89
CA LYS A 144 2.63 4.02 -6.64
C LYS A 144 2.12 4.86 -7.82
N PHE A 145 2.73 6.03 -8.01
CA PHE A 145 2.51 6.89 -9.18
C PHE A 145 3.75 6.90 -10.05
N TYR A 146 3.64 6.33 -11.24
CA TYR A 146 4.75 6.19 -12.17
C TYR A 146 4.31 6.43 -13.61
N LYS A 147 5.03 7.29 -14.35
CA LYS A 147 4.75 7.63 -15.76
C LYS A 147 3.28 7.97 -16.02
N GLY A 148 2.68 8.82 -15.18
CA GLY A 148 1.29 9.27 -15.32
C GLY A 148 0.21 8.23 -14.94
N LYS A 149 0.60 7.05 -14.40
CA LYS A 149 -0.32 5.98 -14.00
C LYS A 149 -0.27 5.73 -12.50
N PHE A 150 -1.42 5.44 -11.92
CA PHE A 150 -1.56 5.00 -10.54
C PHE A 150 -1.67 3.49 -10.47
N TYR A 151 -0.91 2.89 -9.56
CA TYR A 151 -0.90 1.46 -9.27
C TYR A 151 -1.29 1.28 -7.82
N LEU A 152 -2.49 0.74 -7.57
CA LEU A 152 -2.94 0.37 -6.23
C LEU A 152 -2.13 -0.83 -5.77
N LEU A 153 -1.48 -0.72 -4.60
CA LEU A 153 -0.67 -1.77 -4.00
C LEU A 153 -1.47 -2.57 -2.97
N GLU A 154 -2.17 -1.86 -2.08
CA GLU A 154 -2.95 -2.46 -1.00
C GLU A 154 -4.02 -1.49 -0.49
N ILE A 155 -5.00 -2.05 0.24
CA ILE A 155 -6.00 -1.30 0.99
C ILE A 155 -5.92 -1.76 2.45
N ASN A 156 -5.64 -0.81 3.34
CA ASN A 156 -5.67 -1.02 4.78
C ASN A 156 -7.07 -0.72 5.28
N THR A 157 -7.79 -1.74 5.69
CA THR A 157 -9.16 -1.63 6.21
C THR A 157 -9.22 -1.22 7.68
N GLN A 158 -8.08 -1.30 8.38
CA GLN A 158 -7.91 -0.84 9.75
C GLN A 158 -6.58 -0.08 9.88
N PRO A 159 -6.51 1.14 9.31
CA PRO A 159 -5.29 1.93 9.34
C PRO A 159 -4.95 2.39 10.76
N GLY A 160 -3.66 2.55 11.04
CA GLY A 160 -3.19 3.03 12.35
C GLY A 160 -3.76 4.41 12.71
N MET A 161 -4.02 4.63 14.01
CA MET A 161 -4.60 5.84 14.59
C MET A 161 -3.71 6.44 15.69
N THR A 162 -2.39 6.43 15.47
CA THR A 162 -1.43 7.09 16.37
C THR A 162 -1.09 8.50 15.87
N LYS A 163 -0.36 9.27 16.68
CA LYS A 163 0.14 10.61 16.27
C LYS A 163 1.00 10.61 15.01
N LEU A 164 1.64 9.48 14.70
CA LEU A 164 2.50 9.31 13.51
C LEU A 164 1.76 8.64 12.34
N SER A 165 0.49 8.33 12.52
CA SER A 165 -0.30 7.63 11.49
C SER A 165 -0.80 8.59 10.41
N LEU A 166 -0.79 8.12 9.17
CA LEU A 166 -1.09 8.93 7.99
C LEU A 166 -2.55 9.38 7.91
N VAL A 167 -3.49 8.55 8.34
CA VAL A 167 -4.93 8.89 8.30
C VAL A 167 -5.26 10.09 9.19
N PRO A 168 -4.84 10.15 10.47
CA PRO A 168 -5.01 11.36 11.30
C PRO A 168 -4.37 12.61 10.69
N GLU A 169 -3.21 12.47 10.03
CA GLU A 169 -2.54 13.58 9.38
C GLU A 169 -3.33 14.10 8.16
N ILE A 170 -3.82 13.20 7.30
CA ILE A 170 -4.68 13.54 6.15
C ILE A 170 -5.99 14.15 6.64
N ALA A 171 -6.63 13.59 7.67
CA ALA A 171 -7.87 14.11 8.24
C ALA A 171 -7.71 15.53 8.78
N ARG A 172 -6.62 15.79 9.51
CA ARG A 172 -6.30 17.12 10.04
C ARG A 172 -6.14 18.14 8.91
N TYR A 173 -5.45 17.77 7.83
CA TYR A 173 -5.33 18.62 6.65
C TYR A 173 -6.68 18.89 5.98
N ALA A 174 -7.61 17.93 6.03
CA ALA A 174 -9.00 18.08 5.56
C ALA A 174 -9.91 18.84 6.54
N GLY A 175 -9.37 19.43 7.63
CA GLY A 175 -10.12 20.19 8.64
C GLY A 175 -10.81 19.31 9.70
N ILE A 176 -10.48 18.03 9.80
CA ILE A 176 -11.01 17.09 10.80
C ILE A 176 -9.92 16.80 11.84
N ASN A 177 -10.07 17.33 13.05
CA ASN A 177 -9.16 17.03 14.14
C ASN A 177 -9.29 15.59 14.62
N PHE A 178 -8.33 15.13 15.44
CA PHE A 178 -8.28 13.74 15.88
C PHE A 178 -9.52 13.31 16.67
N ILE A 179 -10.03 14.19 17.55
CA ILE A 179 -11.24 13.90 18.36
C ILE A 179 -12.43 13.66 17.46
N LYS A 180 -12.69 14.57 16.52
CA LYS A 180 -13.80 14.43 15.55
C LYS A 180 -13.65 13.18 14.66
N LEU A 181 -12.41 12.81 14.32
CA LEU A 181 -12.13 11.58 13.57
C LEU A 181 -12.54 10.34 14.37
N ILE A 182 -12.16 10.27 15.66
CA ILE A 182 -12.53 9.15 16.54
C ILE A 182 -14.02 9.13 16.84
N GLU A 183 -14.63 10.28 17.11
CA GLU A 183 -16.09 10.37 17.30
C GLU A 183 -16.85 9.82 16.08
N TRP A 184 -16.38 10.16 14.88
CA TRP A 184 -16.99 9.63 13.65
C TRP A 184 -16.84 8.10 13.56
N ILE A 185 -15.67 7.54 13.88
CA ILE A 185 -15.42 6.09 13.89
C ILE A 185 -16.39 5.40 14.87
N LEU A 186 -16.53 5.94 16.09
CA LEU A 186 -17.41 5.39 17.11
C LEU A 186 -18.89 5.43 16.67
N LYS A 187 -19.33 6.53 16.06
CA LYS A 187 -20.70 6.66 15.52
C LYS A 187 -20.97 5.72 14.35
N ASP A 188 -19.95 5.44 13.51
CA ASP A 188 -20.06 4.49 12.39
C ASP A 188 -19.99 3.03 12.84
N ALA A 189 -19.43 2.75 14.02
CA ALA A 189 -19.27 1.40 14.55
C ALA A 189 -20.63 0.74 14.78
N SER A 190 -20.81 -0.48 14.26
CA SER A 190 -22.05 -1.27 14.42
C SER A 190 -21.75 -2.73 14.14
N VAL A 191 -22.42 -3.64 14.86
CA VAL A 191 -22.34 -5.09 14.65
C VAL A 191 -23.44 -5.61 13.72
N ASN A 192 -24.49 -4.83 13.50
CA ASN A 192 -25.69 -5.24 12.74
C ASN A 192 -25.86 -4.42 11.48
N ARG A 193 -24.93 -4.56 10.53
CA ARG A 193 -25.06 -3.94 9.19
C ARG A 193 -24.74 -4.94 8.10
#